data_0eacbc053f7a3321ac61704b25a73af4
#
_entry.id   0eacbc053f7a3321ac61704b25a73af4
#
_cell.length_a   1.000
_cell.length_b   1.000
_cell.length_c   1.000
_cell.angle_alpha   90.00
_cell.angle_beta   90.00
_cell.angle_gamma   90.00
#
_symmetry.space_group_name_H-M   'P 1'
#
loop_
_entity.id
_entity.type
_entity.pdbx_description
1 polymer ?
#
loop_
_entity_poly.entity_id
_entity_poly.type
_entity_poly.pdbx_seq_one_letter_code
_entity_poly.pdbx_strand_id
1 'polypeptide(L)'
;MKMKNVAAVAMAGCMAASLAACGGSASTAASTETSTAASTEAATGEESTGTASGFTVQLGSNPETLDPALNSSIDGANTIITTFEPLLLIDENNEVVPGQAELPEVSEDGLTWTFTMKDGLKWSDGSDLTAKDFEYSFKRLACPDTAAPYGETVVGMIDGYKDAIGNPDADGNTTTDPDWDALNVHASEDGKTLTVQLSYPCSYFDKLCAFAAMSPVQQATVEANGDAWCTQPDTFVCNGPYMISDWIPSERIVLSKNPNYNGGWDTSKIVSDTITLLLLEDSSAAYAAYNSGEAQLIKDVPTDEIPSLTKAEDGGDFYVDTILGTYYISLNDQKEPFTDAKVRKALSLAIDRDYVANTIMQGTYEPAYNFVGPGIVDENGMFYDNANGGERYISDDYDANLEEAKQLMADAGYPNGEGFPTIEYSANDAGYHIPVAEYVQQAWGELGITVNINKVEWASFLPMRRAGDYDVSRNGWVMDYNDPSNMIELFTTTNGNNDGKYSNPEFDAAIEASKVADKSVHFQKLHEAEDILMEDAGAIPVAYYTDFWLQSPSLKGTWHSPYGYWYLQYGYVEQ
;
A
#
# COMPACT_ATOMS: atom_id res chain seq x y z
N MET A 1 11.31 -47.31 9.89
CA MET A 1 12.57 -47.95 10.39
C MET A 1 13.74 -47.20 9.82
N LYS A 2 14.59 -46.71 10.69
CA LYS A 2 15.84 -45.95 10.55
C LYS A 2 15.73 -44.40 10.46
N MET A 3 15.82 -43.85 11.65
CA MET A 3 16.35 -42.52 12.03
C MET A 3 17.81 -42.35 11.57
N LYS A 4 18.21 -41.10 11.32
CA LYS A 4 19.57 -40.54 11.63
C LYS A 4 19.43 -39.02 11.75
N ASN A 5 19.34 -38.46 12.95
CA ASN A 5 20.42 -37.76 13.76
C ASN A 5 20.97 -36.51 13.04
N VAL A 6 20.53 -35.32 13.44
CA VAL A 6 20.95 -34.37 14.50
C VAL A 6 22.47 -34.15 14.58
N ALA A 7 22.88 -32.93 14.34
CA ALA A 7 24.06 -32.33 15.00
C ALA A 7 23.82 -30.83 15.20
N ALA A 8 23.44 -30.46 16.43
CA ALA A 8 23.55 -29.13 16.96
C ALA A 8 25.03 -28.87 17.34
N VAL A 9 25.56 -27.72 16.97
CA VAL A 9 26.78 -27.19 17.58
C VAL A 9 26.47 -25.83 18.19
N ALA A 10 26.38 -25.84 19.50
CA ALA A 10 26.44 -24.66 20.34
C ALA A 10 27.91 -24.17 20.44
N MET A 11 28.13 -22.87 20.31
CA MET A 11 29.32 -22.20 20.85
C MET A 11 28.89 -21.02 21.69
N ALA A 12 29.07 -21.21 22.99
CA ALA A 12 28.97 -20.19 24.01
C ALA A 12 30.34 -19.56 24.29
N GLY A 13 30.33 -18.24 24.50
CA GLY A 13 31.17 -17.63 25.53
C GLY A 13 32.52 -17.08 25.13
N CYS A 14 32.64 -15.75 25.22
CA CYS A 14 33.64 -15.13 26.11
C CYS A 14 33.35 -13.63 26.27
N MET A 15 32.83 -13.29 27.45
CA MET A 15 32.95 -11.95 28.04
C MET A 15 34.40 -11.81 28.57
N ALA A 16 35.00 -10.64 28.37
CA ALA A 16 35.96 -10.11 29.33
C ALA A 16 35.99 -8.59 29.25
N ALA A 17 35.58 -7.99 30.34
CA ALA A 17 35.63 -6.58 30.66
C ALA A 17 37.06 -6.12 30.90
N SER A 18 37.37 -4.86 30.62
CA SER A 18 38.36 -4.10 31.38
C SER A 18 37.96 -2.62 31.46
N LEU A 19 37.55 -2.23 32.66
CA LEU A 19 37.53 -0.87 33.18
C LEU A 19 38.95 -0.45 33.64
N ALA A 20 39.22 0.83 33.48
CA ALA A 20 39.95 1.73 34.38
C ALA A 20 40.81 2.70 33.56
N ALA A 21 40.91 3.94 33.80
CA ALA A 21 40.50 4.95 34.73
C ALA A 21 41.42 6.15 34.52
N CYS A 22 40.88 7.36 34.73
CA CYS A 22 41.49 8.59 35.20
C CYS A 22 42.65 9.26 34.43
N GLY A 23 42.45 10.45 33.92
CA GLY A 23 42.66 11.67 34.69
C GLY A 23 43.81 12.50 34.16
N GLY A 24 43.64 13.82 34.01
CA GLY A 24 44.73 14.77 34.12
C GLY A 24 44.89 15.79 33.02
N SER A 25 44.61 16.97 33.41
CA SER A 25 44.62 18.28 32.76
C SER A 25 45.97 18.76 32.18
N ALA A 26 45.81 19.76 31.34
CA ALA A 26 46.58 20.98 31.21
C ALA A 26 47.60 21.14 30.07
N SER A 27 47.27 21.96 29.13
CA SER A 27 47.88 23.31 28.91
C SER A 27 49.08 23.41 27.96
N THR A 28 48.82 24.28 26.98
CA THR A 28 49.69 25.29 26.36
C THR A 28 50.79 24.91 25.35
N ALA A 29 50.71 25.45 24.24
CA ALA A 29 51.51 26.49 23.62
C ALA A 29 51.74 26.28 22.12
N ALA A 30 51.56 27.36 21.43
CA ALA A 30 51.77 27.60 20.04
C ALA A 30 53.21 27.39 19.55
N SER A 31 53.32 27.04 18.27
CA SER A 31 54.39 27.58 17.44
C SER A 31 54.00 27.57 15.96
N THR A 32 54.02 28.76 15.43
CA THR A 32 54.00 29.20 14.04
C THR A 32 55.27 28.73 13.33
N GLU A 33 55.14 28.18 12.12
CA GLU A 33 56.20 28.40 11.12
C GLU A 33 55.62 28.44 9.71
N THR A 34 55.96 29.47 9.01
CA THR A 34 55.68 29.95 7.67
C THR A 34 56.67 29.31 6.68
N SER A 35 56.23 28.95 5.48
CA SER A 35 56.96 29.16 4.22
C SER A 35 56.31 28.27 3.14
N THR A 36 56.10 28.58 1.94
CA THR A 36 56.43 29.59 0.94
C THR A 36 55.61 29.18 -0.32
N ALA A 37 55.16 30.14 -1.02
CA ALA A 37 54.37 30.02 -2.23
C ALA A 37 55.18 29.41 -3.42
N ALA A 38 54.47 28.65 -4.25
CA ALA A 38 54.80 28.49 -5.64
C ALA A 38 53.53 28.60 -6.46
N SER A 39 53.45 29.69 -7.18
CA SER A 39 52.44 30.01 -8.20
C SER A 39 52.56 29.07 -9.40
N THR A 40 51.44 28.52 -9.85
CA THR A 40 51.29 28.10 -11.27
C THR A 40 49.89 28.45 -11.74
N GLU A 41 49.83 28.96 -12.93
CA GLU A 41 48.82 29.70 -13.63
C GLU A 41 47.42 29.03 -13.70
N ALA A 42 46.43 29.91 -13.71
CA ALA A 42 45.01 29.65 -13.83
C ALA A 42 44.66 29.05 -15.21
N ALA A 43 43.97 27.93 -15.19
CA ALA A 43 43.03 27.57 -16.22
C ALA A 43 41.64 27.97 -15.73
N THR A 44 41.04 28.97 -16.33
CA THR A 44 39.68 29.40 -16.13
C THR A 44 38.74 28.33 -16.71
N GLY A 45 38.35 27.37 -15.88
CA GLY A 45 37.14 26.57 -16.06
C GLY A 45 36.07 27.21 -15.17
N GLU A 46 35.02 27.72 -15.76
CA GLU A 46 33.82 28.07 -15.03
C GLU A 46 33.28 26.79 -14.37
N GLU A 47 33.61 26.58 -13.11
CA GLU A 47 32.83 25.67 -12.25
C GLU A 47 31.47 26.34 -12.04
N SER A 48 30.48 25.85 -12.76
CA SER A 48 29.09 25.99 -12.40
C SER A 48 28.91 25.32 -11.04
N THR A 49 29.04 26.09 -9.96
CA THR A 49 28.58 25.69 -8.64
C THR A 49 27.05 25.85 -8.56
N GLY A 50 26.33 25.11 -9.42
CA GLY A 50 24.93 24.83 -9.21
C GLY A 50 24.89 23.81 -8.05
N THR A 51 24.44 24.23 -6.87
CA THR A 51 23.98 23.29 -5.87
C THR A 51 22.90 22.46 -6.52
N ALA A 52 23.09 21.11 -6.58
CA ALA A 52 22.09 20.20 -7.10
C ALA A 52 20.73 20.54 -6.46
N SER A 53 19.75 20.85 -7.31
CA SER A 53 18.41 21.17 -6.81
C SER A 53 17.77 19.86 -6.32
N GLY A 54 17.25 19.88 -5.09
CA GLY A 54 16.60 18.69 -4.52
C GLY A 54 15.67 19.07 -3.39
N PHE A 55 14.87 18.11 -2.98
CA PHE A 55 14.00 18.23 -1.81
C PHE A 55 13.95 16.91 -1.03
N THR A 56 13.51 17.02 0.21
CA THR A 56 13.44 15.88 1.13
C THR A 56 12.00 15.71 1.61
N VAL A 57 11.53 14.48 1.60
CA VAL A 57 10.19 14.11 2.10
C VAL A 57 10.28 12.89 3.00
N GLN A 58 9.33 12.77 3.94
CA GLN A 58 9.12 11.55 4.71
C GLN A 58 7.74 11.01 4.35
N LEU A 59 7.69 9.82 3.75
CA LEU A 59 6.47 9.16 3.27
C LEU A 59 6.25 7.80 3.91
N GLY A 60 6.87 7.52 5.01
CA GLY A 60 6.75 6.31 5.78
C GLY A 60 8.07 5.74 6.26
N SER A 61 8.02 4.48 6.69
CA SER A 61 9.15 3.72 7.21
C SER A 61 9.95 3.05 6.07
N ASN A 62 10.90 2.19 6.45
CA ASN A 62 11.62 1.37 5.48
C ASN A 62 10.66 0.43 4.75
N PRO A 63 10.57 0.48 3.41
CA PRO A 63 9.68 -0.41 2.66
C PRO A 63 10.04 -1.88 2.84
N GLU A 64 9.04 -2.75 2.91
CA GLU A 64 9.25 -4.21 2.98
C GLU A 64 9.99 -4.69 1.73
N THR A 65 9.59 -4.21 0.57
CA THR A 65 10.20 -4.52 -0.73
C THR A 65 9.99 -3.37 -1.72
N LEU A 66 10.89 -3.24 -2.69
CA LEU A 66 10.74 -2.37 -3.86
C LEU A 66 10.54 -3.17 -5.16
N ASP A 67 10.26 -4.46 -5.05
CA ASP A 67 9.81 -5.26 -6.18
C ASP A 67 8.33 -4.94 -6.46
N PRO A 68 7.97 -4.38 -7.63
CA PRO A 68 6.59 -4.02 -7.95
C PRO A 68 5.60 -5.19 -7.77
N ALA A 69 6.00 -6.40 -8.14
CA ALA A 69 5.13 -7.58 -8.04
C ALA A 69 4.90 -8.05 -6.59
N LEU A 70 5.82 -7.73 -5.67
CA LEU A 70 5.76 -8.19 -4.27
C LEU A 70 5.30 -7.11 -3.30
N ASN A 71 5.35 -5.83 -3.70
CA ASN A 71 4.94 -4.73 -2.84
C ASN A 71 3.42 -4.73 -2.62
N SER A 72 3.01 -4.54 -1.38
CA SER A 72 1.61 -4.36 -0.99
C SER A 72 1.43 -3.27 0.07
N SER A 73 2.38 -2.32 0.14
CA SER A 73 2.31 -1.18 1.05
C SER A 73 2.44 0.15 0.29
N ILE A 74 1.78 1.18 0.80
CA ILE A 74 1.87 2.55 0.24
C ILE A 74 3.31 3.08 0.34
N ASP A 75 4.04 2.75 1.41
CA ASP A 75 5.44 3.20 1.60
C ASP A 75 6.34 2.71 0.47
N GLY A 76 6.23 1.43 0.10
CA GLY A 76 6.96 0.88 -1.06
C GLY A 76 6.45 1.44 -2.38
N ALA A 77 5.13 1.55 -2.54
CA ALA A 77 4.51 2.07 -3.76
C ALA A 77 4.94 3.50 -4.09
N ASN A 78 5.07 4.40 -3.10
CA ASN A 78 5.56 5.77 -3.32
C ASN A 78 6.97 5.82 -3.95
N THR A 79 7.85 4.89 -3.56
CA THR A 79 9.17 4.75 -4.18
C THR A 79 9.06 4.14 -5.58
N ILE A 80 8.21 3.11 -5.73
CA ILE A 80 8.01 2.41 -7.01
C ILE A 80 7.46 3.35 -8.07
N ILE A 81 6.38 4.11 -7.82
CA ILE A 81 5.79 5.03 -8.82
C ILE A 81 6.70 6.20 -9.19
N THR A 82 7.74 6.48 -8.39
CA THR A 82 8.75 7.49 -8.71
C THR A 82 9.90 6.89 -9.53
N THR A 83 10.18 5.59 -9.38
CA THR A 83 11.31 4.89 -10.01
C THR A 83 10.91 3.97 -11.16
N PHE A 84 9.66 3.54 -11.23
CA PHE A 84 9.10 2.75 -12.32
C PHE A 84 7.95 3.48 -13.00
N GLU A 85 7.65 3.05 -14.21
CA GLU A 85 6.51 3.55 -14.98
C GLU A 85 5.82 2.38 -15.69
N PRO A 86 4.52 2.14 -15.41
CA PRO A 86 3.72 1.10 -16.07
C PRO A 86 3.30 1.49 -17.49
N LEU A 87 2.44 0.68 -18.12
CA LEU A 87 1.93 0.96 -19.48
C LEU A 87 1.20 2.30 -19.58
N LEU A 88 0.36 2.59 -18.60
CA LEU A 88 -0.43 3.80 -18.48
C LEU A 88 -0.11 4.51 -17.16
N LEU A 89 -0.54 5.75 -17.01
CA LEU A 89 -0.33 6.56 -15.81
C LEU A 89 -1.67 7.13 -15.33
N ILE A 90 -1.70 7.55 -14.07
CA ILE A 90 -2.76 8.40 -13.52
C ILE A 90 -2.20 9.80 -13.38
N ASP A 91 -2.88 10.80 -13.95
CA ASP A 91 -2.49 12.20 -13.86
C ASP A 91 -2.99 12.87 -12.56
N GLU A 92 -2.70 14.17 -12.41
CA GLU A 92 -3.11 14.98 -11.27
C GLU A 92 -4.64 15.17 -11.14
N ASN A 93 -5.41 14.82 -12.18
CA ASN A 93 -6.88 14.85 -12.18
C ASN A 93 -7.48 13.45 -11.99
N ASN A 94 -6.66 12.45 -11.69
CA ASN A 94 -7.03 11.03 -11.59
C ASN A 94 -7.54 10.41 -12.90
N GLU A 95 -7.12 10.96 -14.04
CA GLU A 95 -7.44 10.42 -15.35
C GLU A 95 -6.33 9.51 -15.86
N VAL A 96 -6.70 8.44 -16.58
CA VAL A 96 -5.75 7.52 -17.21
C VAL A 96 -5.14 8.20 -18.44
N VAL A 97 -3.81 8.28 -18.46
CA VAL A 97 -3.03 8.90 -19.54
C VAL A 97 -1.92 7.97 -20.04
N PRO A 98 -1.36 8.20 -21.26
CA PRO A 98 -0.26 7.39 -21.79
C PRO A 98 0.98 7.39 -20.88
N GLY A 99 1.45 6.19 -20.50
CA GLY A 99 2.72 5.95 -19.81
C GLY A 99 3.82 5.48 -20.76
N GLN A 100 4.27 4.24 -20.61
CA GLN A 100 5.23 3.61 -21.55
C GLN A 100 4.57 3.22 -22.88
N ALA A 101 3.23 3.13 -22.91
CA ALA A 101 2.45 2.91 -24.12
C ALA A 101 1.50 4.08 -24.39
N GLU A 102 1.00 4.17 -25.62
CA GLU A 102 -0.17 4.98 -25.95
C GLU A 102 -1.44 4.36 -25.32
N LEU A 103 -2.56 5.11 -25.29
CA LEU A 103 -3.83 4.55 -24.86
C LEU A 103 -4.20 3.34 -25.72
N PRO A 104 -4.70 2.25 -25.12
CA PRO A 104 -4.92 0.99 -25.84
C PRO A 104 -6.04 1.07 -26.86
N GLU A 105 -5.90 0.28 -27.93
CA GLU A 105 -7.02 -0.08 -28.78
C GLU A 105 -7.74 -1.29 -28.16
N VAL A 106 -9.06 -1.15 -27.95
CA VAL A 106 -9.90 -2.19 -27.34
C VAL A 106 -10.87 -2.74 -28.37
N SER A 107 -11.00 -4.06 -28.48
CA SER A 107 -11.94 -4.71 -29.38
C SER A 107 -13.41 -4.41 -28.99
N GLU A 108 -14.35 -4.56 -29.96
CA GLU A 108 -15.78 -4.27 -29.72
C GLU A 108 -16.41 -5.11 -28.60
N ASP A 109 -15.87 -6.32 -28.35
CA ASP A 109 -16.31 -7.22 -27.27
C ASP A 109 -15.64 -6.90 -25.93
N GLY A 110 -14.71 -5.93 -25.88
CA GLY A 110 -13.98 -5.52 -24.69
C GLY A 110 -12.93 -6.52 -24.20
N LEU A 111 -12.62 -7.56 -24.99
CA LEU A 111 -11.77 -8.67 -24.55
C LEU A 111 -10.31 -8.51 -24.98
N THR A 112 -10.05 -7.93 -26.16
CA THR A 112 -8.68 -7.78 -26.66
C THR A 112 -8.21 -6.33 -26.47
N TRP A 113 -7.12 -6.18 -25.74
CA TRP A 113 -6.48 -4.89 -25.47
C TRP A 113 -5.11 -4.85 -26.14
N THR A 114 -4.88 -3.86 -26.99
CA THR A 114 -3.64 -3.72 -27.75
C THR A 114 -2.95 -2.41 -27.37
N PHE A 115 -1.76 -2.52 -26.80
CA PHE A 115 -0.93 -1.40 -26.37
C PHE A 115 0.21 -1.19 -27.37
N THR A 116 0.34 0.02 -27.92
CA THR A 116 1.48 0.41 -28.76
C THR A 116 2.53 1.10 -27.89
N MET A 117 3.71 0.51 -27.78
CA MET A 117 4.82 1.06 -27.01
C MET A 117 5.34 2.35 -27.65
N LYS A 118 5.72 3.33 -26.82
CA LYS A 118 6.43 4.52 -27.30
C LYS A 118 7.78 4.16 -27.89
N ASP A 119 8.26 4.98 -28.81
CA ASP A 119 9.56 4.72 -29.46
C ASP A 119 10.76 5.10 -28.55
N GLY A 120 11.78 4.26 -28.56
CA GLY A 120 13.08 4.53 -27.94
C GLY A 120 13.11 4.43 -26.42
N LEU A 121 12.18 3.69 -25.82
CA LEU A 121 12.14 3.47 -24.39
C LEU A 121 13.41 2.77 -23.87
N LYS A 122 13.83 3.17 -22.67
CA LYS A 122 15.08 2.70 -22.05
C LYS A 122 14.90 2.36 -20.58
N TRP A 123 15.62 1.36 -20.15
CA TRP A 123 15.93 1.13 -18.76
C TRP A 123 16.96 2.12 -18.22
N SER A 124 17.07 2.25 -16.90
CA SER A 124 18.06 3.15 -16.26
C SER A 124 19.51 2.80 -16.56
N ASP A 125 19.81 1.55 -16.92
CA ASP A 125 21.12 1.09 -17.37
C ASP A 125 21.42 1.40 -18.86
N GLY A 126 20.45 2.00 -19.57
CA GLY A 126 20.54 2.38 -20.98
C GLY A 126 20.18 1.28 -21.97
N SER A 127 19.85 0.07 -21.54
CA SER A 127 19.33 -1.00 -22.40
C SER A 127 17.92 -0.67 -22.91
N ASP A 128 17.50 -1.33 -24.00
CA ASP A 128 16.18 -1.12 -24.58
C ASP A 128 15.08 -1.72 -23.69
N LEU A 129 13.98 -0.97 -23.49
CA LEU A 129 12.74 -1.45 -22.91
C LEU A 129 11.72 -1.66 -24.02
N THR A 130 11.01 -2.78 -23.99
CA THR A 130 10.10 -3.22 -25.03
C THR A 130 8.85 -3.86 -24.47
N ALA A 131 7.86 -4.18 -25.32
CA ALA A 131 6.67 -4.95 -24.92
C ALA A 131 7.01 -6.32 -24.28
N LYS A 132 8.19 -6.89 -24.56
CA LYS A 132 8.63 -8.17 -23.99
C LYS A 132 8.88 -8.09 -22.50
N ASP A 133 9.33 -6.95 -22.01
CA ASP A 133 9.54 -6.70 -20.58
C ASP A 133 8.20 -6.67 -19.83
N PHE A 134 7.15 -6.11 -20.44
CA PHE A 134 5.80 -6.15 -19.92
C PHE A 134 5.18 -7.54 -19.97
N GLU A 135 5.36 -8.28 -21.08
CA GLU A 135 4.93 -9.67 -21.19
C GLU A 135 5.53 -10.51 -20.04
N TYR A 136 6.84 -10.40 -19.82
CA TYR A 136 7.52 -11.08 -18.72
C TYR A 136 6.93 -10.69 -17.36
N SER A 137 6.73 -9.39 -17.12
CA SER A 137 6.29 -8.88 -15.83
C SER A 137 4.85 -9.30 -15.50
N PHE A 138 3.96 -9.28 -16.49
CA PHE A 138 2.57 -9.74 -16.31
C PHE A 138 2.51 -11.26 -16.04
N LYS A 139 3.31 -12.04 -16.78
CA LYS A 139 3.42 -13.48 -16.53
C LYS A 139 4.03 -13.79 -15.17
N ARG A 140 5.00 -12.97 -14.72
CA ARG A 140 5.60 -13.08 -13.39
C ARG A 140 4.58 -12.83 -12.26
N LEU A 141 3.62 -11.91 -12.44
CA LEU A 141 2.52 -11.69 -11.50
C LEU A 141 1.60 -12.91 -11.35
N ALA A 142 1.43 -13.71 -12.41
CA ALA A 142 0.65 -14.95 -12.38
C ALA A 142 1.48 -16.15 -11.91
N CYS A 143 2.81 -16.05 -11.82
CA CYS A 143 3.68 -17.16 -11.44
C CYS A 143 3.55 -17.48 -9.95
N PRO A 144 3.15 -18.71 -9.54
CA PRO A 144 3.02 -19.07 -8.13
C PRO A 144 4.32 -18.94 -7.33
N ASP A 145 5.48 -19.16 -7.97
CA ASP A 145 6.79 -19.03 -7.30
C ASP A 145 7.10 -17.55 -6.95
N THR A 146 6.49 -16.59 -7.63
CA THR A 146 6.59 -15.17 -7.29
C THR A 146 5.78 -14.83 -6.04
N ALA A 147 4.68 -15.56 -5.81
CA ALA A 147 3.76 -15.32 -4.70
C ALA A 147 3.29 -13.85 -4.60
N ALA A 148 2.96 -13.25 -5.75
CA ALA A 148 2.56 -11.86 -5.86
C ALA A 148 1.23 -11.61 -5.13
N PRO A 149 1.19 -10.73 -4.09
CA PRO A 149 -0.04 -10.48 -3.33
C PRO A 149 -1.20 -9.96 -4.20
N TYR A 150 -0.87 -9.20 -5.23
CA TYR A 150 -1.84 -8.63 -6.17
C TYR A 150 -2.08 -9.47 -7.43
N GLY A 151 -1.45 -10.66 -7.56
CA GLY A 151 -1.50 -11.43 -8.80
C GLY A 151 -2.91 -11.66 -9.32
N GLU A 152 -3.81 -12.18 -8.48
CA GLU A 152 -5.22 -12.40 -8.86
C GLU A 152 -5.94 -11.08 -9.21
N THR A 153 -5.73 -10.03 -8.40
CA THR A 153 -6.39 -8.74 -8.57
C THR A 153 -6.03 -8.06 -9.90
N VAL A 154 -4.77 -8.12 -10.32
CA VAL A 154 -4.28 -7.33 -11.47
C VAL A 154 -4.17 -8.12 -12.78
N VAL A 155 -4.01 -9.45 -12.72
CA VAL A 155 -3.92 -10.31 -13.92
C VAL A 155 -4.93 -11.46 -13.93
N GLY A 156 -5.76 -11.61 -12.89
CA GLY A 156 -6.75 -12.69 -12.78
C GLY A 156 -7.84 -12.67 -13.86
N MET A 157 -8.14 -11.48 -14.42
CA MET A 157 -9.07 -11.32 -15.54
C MET A 157 -8.45 -11.67 -16.89
N ILE A 158 -7.14 -11.89 -16.98
CA ILE A 158 -6.48 -12.26 -18.23
C ILE A 158 -6.76 -13.74 -18.54
N ASP A 159 -7.11 -14.02 -19.79
CA ASP A 159 -7.35 -15.39 -20.25
C ASP A 159 -6.12 -16.27 -20.03
N GLY A 160 -6.34 -17.51 -19.60
CA GLY A 160 -5.27 -18.44 -19.23
C GLY A 160 -4.75 -18.30 -17.79
N TYR A 161 -5.24 -17.36 -17.00
CA TYR A 161 -4.77 -17.17 -15.61
C TYR A 161 -4.88 -18.44 -14.75
N LYS A 162 -6.00 -19.16 -14.84
CA LYS A 162 -6.20 -20.41 -14.07
C LYS A 162 -5.15 -21.47 -14.43
N ASP A 163 -4.82 -21.62 -15.70
CA ASP A 163 -3.76 -22.54 -16.14
C ASP A 163 -2.38 -22.06 -15.65
N ALA A 164 -2.15 -20.74 -15.68
CA ALA A 164 -0.91 -20.14 -15.21
C ALA A 164 -0.62 -20.46 -13.74
N ILE A 165 -1.65 -20.47 -12.88
CA ILE A 165 -1.52 -20.76 -11.45
C ILE A 165 -1.75 -22.25 -11.09
N GLY A 166 -1.95 -23.15 -12.08
CA GLY A 166 -2.11 -24.59 -11.86
C GLY A 166 -3.53 -25.04 -11.52
N ASN A 167 -4.56 -24.33 -11.97
CA ASN A 167 -5.98 -24.68 -11.81
C ASN A 167 -6.33 -25.10 -10.37
N PRO A 168 -6.31 -24.19 -9.38
CA PRO A 168 -6.57 -24.53 -8.00
C PRO A 168 -7.99 -25.06 -7.81
N ASP A 169 -8.15 -26.10 -6.94
CA ASP A 169 -9.44 -26.57 -6.50
C ASP A 169 -10.09 -25.61 -5.47
N ALA A 170 -11.27 -25.97 -4.96
CA ALA A 170 -11.99 -25.16 -3.98
C ALA A 170 -11.25 -24.97 -2.63
N ASP A 171 -10.27 -25.83 -2.36
CA ASP A 171 -9.43 -25.76 -1.16
C ASP A 171 -8.08 -25.05 -1.46
N GLY A 172 -7.91 -24.50 -2.68
CA GLY A 172 -6.72 -23.78 -3.12
C GLY A 172 -5.54 -24.66 -3.53
N ASN A 173 -5.71 -26.00 -3.63
CA ASN A 173 -4.62 -26.88 -4.04
C ASN A 173 -4.52 -26.92 -5.56
N THR A 174 -3.30 -26.80 -6.11
CA THR A 174 -3.06 -26.93 -7.55
C THR A 174 -3.45 -28.32 -8.05
N THR A 175 -4.23 -28.38 -9.14
CA THR A 175 -4.66 -29.64 -9.76
C THR A 175 -3.86 -30.01 -11.01
N THR A 176 -3.14 -29.03 -11.59
CA THR A 176 -2.22 -29.20 -12.71
C THR A 176 -0.89 -28.52 -12.37
N ASP A 177 0.17 -28.86 -13.10
CA ASP A 177 1.42 -28.11 -12.99
C ASP A 177 1.19 -26.66 -13.48
N PRO A 178 1.58 -25.62 -12.72
CA PRO A 178 1.46 -24.22 -13.15
C PRO A 178 2.21 -23.96 -14.45
N ASP A 179 1.58 -23.21 -15.36
CA ASP A 179 2.17 -22.80 -16.63
C ASP A 179 1.94 -21.30 -16.87
N TRP A 180 2.81 -20.44 -16.37
CA TRP A 180 2.69 -18.99 -16.50
C TRP A 180 2.74 -18.51 -17.96
N ASP A 181 3.27 -19.31 -18.90
CA ASP A 181 3.21 -19.06 -20.33
C ASP A 181 1.81 -19.23 -20.92
N ALA A 182 0.89 -19.87 -20.18
CA ALA A 182 -0.51 -19.94 -20.57
C ALA A 182 -1.25 -18.61 -20.46
N LEU A 183 -0.72 -17.64 -19.68
CA LEU A 183 -1.32 -16.31 -19.56
C LEU A 183 -1.31 -15.60 -20.92
N ASN A 184 -2.48 -15.19 -21.40
CA ASN A 184 -2.67 -14.70 -22.76
C ASN A 184 -2.22 -13.22 -22.90
N VAL A 185 -0.93 -13.00 -22.70
CA VAL A 185 -0.20 -11.74 -22.87
C VAL A 185 0.96 -11.98 -23.84
N HIS A 186 0.98 -11.25 -24.96
CA HIS A 186 1.94 -11.48 -26.03
C HIS A 186 2.54 -10.20 -26.57
N ALA A 187 3.84 -10.10 -26.53
CA ALA A 187 4.60 -9.08 -27.23
C ALA A 187 4.81 -9.44 -28.71
N SER A 188 4.74 -8.45 -29.59
CA SER A 188 5.14 -8.63 -31.00
C SER A 188 6.63 -8.96 -31.11
N GLU A 189 7.04 -9.61 -32.22
CA GLU A 189 8.44 -9.98 -32.44
C GLU A 189 9.40 -8.78 -32.38
N ASP A 190 8.95 -7.62 -32.88
CA ASP A 190 9.71 -6.37 -32.87
C ASP A 190 9.64 -5.62 -31.53
N GLY A 191 8.88 -6.14 -30.55
CA GLY A 191 8.75 -5.56 -29.21
C GLY A 191 7.96 -4.25 -29.13
N LYS A 192 7.22 -3.88 -30.19
CA LYS A 192 6.51 -2.59 -30.25
C LYS A 192 5.05 -2.65 -29.80
N THR A 193 4.49 -3.83 -29.72
CA THR A 193 3.08 -4.01 -29.38
C THR A 193 2.94 -5.09 -28.32
N LEU A 194 2.11 -4.82 -27.31
CA LEU A 194 1.66 -5.81 -26.35
C LEU A 194 0.18 -6.07 -26.58
N THR A 195 -0.22 -7.32 -26.74
CA THR A 195 -1.61 -7.72 -26.82
C THR A 195 -1.98 -8.53 -25.58
N VAL A 196 -3.07 -8.12 -24.92
CA VAL A 196 -3.62 -8.79 -23.73
C VAL A 196 -5.03 -9.25 -24.08
N GLN A 197 -5.32 -10.54 -23.86
CA GLN A 197 -6.65 -11.12 -24.02
C GLN A 197 -7.27 -11.32 -22.65
N LEU A 198 -8.45 -10.73 -22.40
CA LEU A 198 -9.21 -10.92 -21.17
C LEU A 198 -10.19 -12.09 -21.30
N SER A 199 -10.49 -12.75 -20.20
CA SER A 199 -11.50 -13.82 -20.10
C SER A 199 -12.92 -13.28 -19.99
N TYR A 200 -13.06 -12.03 -19.52
CA TYR A 200 -14.32 -11.28 -19.48
C TYR A 200 -14.01 -9.78 -19.67
N PRO A 201 -14.97 -8.99 -20.16
CA PRO A 201 -14.77 -7.54 -20.31
C PRO A 201 -14.59 -6.86 -18.95
N CYS A 202 -13.44 -6.20 -18.77
CA CYS A 202 -13.09 -5.48 -17.54
C CYS A 202 -13.01 -3.98 -17.85
N SER A 203 -13.98 -3.19 -17.36
CA SER A 203 -14.11 -1.77 -17.66
C SER A 203 -13.06 -0.88 -16.98
N TYR A 204 -12.29 -1.43 -16.05
CA TYR A 204 -11.24 -0.75 -15.28
C TYR A 204 -9.83 -1.30 -15.56
N PHE A 205 -9.67 -2.11 -16.61
CA PHE A 205 -8.37 -2.72 -16.93
C PHE A 205 -7.31 -1.67 -17.29
N ASP A 206 -7.69 -0.56 -17.88
CA ASP A 206 -6.81 0.59 -18.13
C ASP A 206 -6.25 1.18 -16.82
N LYS A 207 -7.07 1.29 -15.78
CA LYS A 207 -6.65 1.75 -14.44
C LYS A 207 -5.68 0.75 -13.80
N LEU A 208 -5.92 -0.56 -13.95
CA LEU A 208 -4.97 -1.59 -13.51
C LEU A 208 -3.63 -1.47 -14.25
N CYS A 209 -3.65 -1.16 -15.55
CA CYS A 209 -2.42 -0.94 -16.33
C CYS A 209 -1.64 0.32 -15.92
N ALA A 210 -2.19 1.16 -15.03
CA ALA A 210 -1.53 2.30 -14.41
C ALA A 210 -1.10 2.03 -12.96
N PHE A 211 -1.45 0.87 -12.40
CA PHE A 211 -1.15 0.52 -11.01
C PHE A 211 0.31 0.08 -10.82
N ALA A 212 0.90 0.43 -9.68
CA ALA A 212 2.32 0.19 -9.38
C ALA A 212 2.76 -1.26 -9.56
N ALA A 213 1.93 -2.25 -9.18
CA ALA A 213 2.25 -3.67 -9.32
C ALA A 213 2.38 -4.13 -10.78
N MET A 214 1.76 -3.41 -11.73
CA MET A 214 1.84 -3.68 -13.18
C MET A 214 3.06 -3.04 -13.85
N SER A 215 3.96 -2.43 -13.08
CA SER A 215 5.22 -1.88 -13.58
C SER A 215 6.12 -2.99 -14.12
N PRO A 216 6.86 -2.73 -15.22
CA PRO A 216 7.75 -3.73 -15.79
C PRO A 216 8.99 -3.91 -14.92
N VAL A 217 9.55 -5.12 -14.91
CA VAL A 217 10.87 -5.43 -14.35
C VAL A 217 11.77 -6.03 -15.41
N GLN A 218 13.06 -5.70 -15.35
CA GLN A 218 14.02 -6.22 -16.33
C GLN A 218 14.35 -7.69 -16.01
N GLN A 219 13.90 -8.61 -16.88
CA GLN A 219 14.08 -10.06 -16.70
C GLN A 219 15.53 -10.44 -16.37
N ALA A 220 16.49 -9.93 -17.15
CA ALA A 220 17.91 -10.25 -16.97
C ALA A 220 18.43 -9.87 -15.57
N THR A 221 17.97 -8.74 -15.03
CA THR A 221 18.34 -8.27 -13.70
C THR A 221 17.72 -9.14 -12.60
N VAL A 222 16.43 -9.47 -12.72
CA VAL A 222 15.73 -10.35 -11.77
C VAL A 222 16.37 -11.74 -11.74
N GLU A 223 16.59 -12.36 -12.90
CA GLU A 223 17.20 -13.70 -12.99
C GLU A 223 18.66 -13.75 -12.50
N ALA A 224 19.43 -12.68 -12.72
CA ALA A 224 20.81 -12.62 -12.29
C ALA A 224 20.98 -12.47 -10.77
N ASN A 225 20.05 -11.79 -10.10
CA ASN A 225 20.19 -11.39 -8.70
C ASN A 225 19.18 -12.05 -7.76
N GLY A 226 18.14 -12.74 -8.27
CA GLY A 226 17.03 -13.29 -7.46
C GLY A 226 16.42 -12.18 -6.60
N ASP A 227 16.01 -12.49 -5.38
CA ASP A 227 15.34 -11.53 -4.46
C ASP A 227 16.17 -10.29 -4.12
N ALA A 228 17.49 -10.34 -4.36
CA ALA A 228 18.39 -9.21 -4.08
C ALA A 228 18.37 -8.12 -5.16
N TRP A 229 17.70 -8.31 -6.30
CA TRP A 229 17.72 -7.37 -7.41
C TRP A 229 17.22 -5.96 -7.05
N CYS A 230 16.27 -5.86 -6.11
CA CYS A 230 15.61 -4.62 -5.69
C CYS A 230 16.03 -4.14 -4.29
N THR A 231 17.16 -4.61 -3.74
CA THR A 231 17.59 -4.30 -2.37
C THR A 231 18.80 -3.36 -2.28
N GLN A 232 19.41 -3.03 -3.42
CA GLN A 232 20.61 -2.19 -3.50
C GLN A 232 20.61 -1.34 -4.78
N PRO A 233 21.19 -0.11 -4.74
CA PRO A 233 21.26 0.76 -5.93
C PRO A 233 21.91 0.11 -7.15
N ASP A 234 23.00 -0.65 -6.97
CA ASP A 234 23.76 -1.24 -8.06
C ASP A 234 23.03 -2.33 -8.85
N THR A 235 22.00 -2.94 -8.25
CA THR A 235 21.19 -3.98 -8.89
C THR A 235 19.77 -3.50 -9.24
N PHE A 236 19.40 -2.29 -8.81
CA PHE A 236 18.08 -1.72 -9.02
C PHE A 236 17.96 -1.07 -10.39
N VAL A 237 17.58 -1.84 -11.41
CA VAL A 237 17.31 -1.34 -12.76
C VAL A 237 15.83 -1.00 -12.88
N CYS A 238 15.52 0.24 -13.23
CA CYS A 238 14.16 0.78 -13.29
C CYS A 238 13.94 1.57 -14.60
N ASN A 239 12.70 1.99 -14.85
CA ASN A 239 12.33 2.68 -16.08
C ASN A 239 11.61 4.03 -15.86
N GLY A 240 11.50 4.46 -14.62
CA GLY A 240 10.86 5.72 -14.26
C GLY A 240 11.76 6.95 -14.38
N PRO A 241 11.22 8.15 -14.05
CA PRO A 241 11.93 9.42 -14.18
C PRO A 241 13.09 9.59 -13.20
N TYR A 242 13.08 8.85 -12.10
CA TYR A 242 14.17 8.80 -11.12
C TYR A 242 14.66 7.37 -10.93
N MET A 243 15.88 7.24 -10.43
CA MET A 243 16.52 5.97 -10.08
C MET A 243 17.17 6.08 -8.71
N ILE A 244 17.30 4.96 -8.00
CA ILE A 244 17.95 4.93 -6.69
C ILE A 244 19.45 5.15 -6.88
N SER A 245 20.00 6.17 -6.22
CA SER A 245 21.43 6.50 -6.23
C SER A 245 22.15 6.23 -4.91
N ASP A 246 21.41 6.21 -3.79
CA ASP A 246 21.91 5.84 -2.47
C ASP A 246 20.76 5.23 -1.66
N TRP A 247 21.05 4.24 -0.84
CA TRP A 247 20.07 3.62 0.05
C TRP A 247 20.73 3.16 1.34
N ILE A 248 20.35 3.80 2.42
CA ILE A 248 20.73 3.40 3.78
C ILE A 248 19.44 2.96 4.49
N PRO A 249 19.26 1.65 4.69
CA PRO A 249 18.06 1.10 5.35
C PRO A 249 17.76 1.79 6.68
N SER A 250 16.49 2.09 6.92
CA SER A 250 15.99 2.79 8.12
C SER A 250 16.56 4.21 8.33
N GLU A 251 17.18 4.78 7.30
CA GLU A 251 17.67 6.16 7.32
C GLU A 251 17.10 6.94 6.12
N ARG A 252 17.48 6.53 4.89
CA ARG A 252 17.03 7.24 3.67
C ARG A 252 17.19 6.42 2.40
N ILE A 253 16.42 6.81 1.39
CA ILE A 253 16.65 6.50 -0.02
C ILE A 253 16.90 7.83 -0.74
N VAL A 254 17.94 7.91 -1.56
CA VAL A 254 18.18 9.06 -2.43
C VAL A 254 17.90 8.67 -3.87
N LEU A 255 16.98 9.36 -4.49
CA LEU A 255 16.63 9.23 -5.88
C LEU A 255 17.34 10.32 -6.69
N SER A 256 17.94 9.98 -7.82
CA SER A 256 18.51 10.91 -8.79
C SER A 256 17.80 10.81 -10.12
N LYS A 257 17.79 11.88 -10.93
CA LYS A 257 17.21 11.85 -12.27
C LYS A 257 17.76 10.68 -13.06
N ASN A 258 16.87 9.95 -13.72
CA ASN A 258 17.24 8.92 -14.69
C ASN A 258 17.59 9.58 -16.03
N PRO A 259 18.87 9.59 -16.47
CA PRO A 259 19.27 10.25 -17.70
C PRO A 259 18.75 9.56 -18.97
N ASN A 260 18.27 8.33 -18.83
CA ASN A 260 17.76 7.52 -19.94
C ASN A 260 16.22 7.56 -20.04
N TYR A 261 15.55 8.27 -19.10
CA TYR A 261 14.09 8.32 -19.07
C TYR A 261 13.50 9.09 -20.26
N ASN A 262 12.53 8.47 -20.92
CA ASN A 262 11.75 9.06 -22.02
C ASN A 262 10.31 8.50 -22.10
N GLY A 263 9.70 8.23 -20.93
CA GLY A 263 8.35 7.68 -20.80
C GLY A 263 7.22 8.68 -20.97
N GLY A 264 6.18 8.54 -20.13
CA GLY A 264 4.95 9.32 -20.21
C GLY A 264 5.00 10.69 -19.54
N TRP A 265 5.80 10.84 -18.47
CA TRP A 265 5.91 12.11 -17.77
C TRP A 265 6.64 13.17 -18.58
N ASP A 266 6.15 14.41 -18.52
CA ASP A 266 6.77 15.56 -19.20
C ASP A 266 8.15 15.87 -18.58
N THR A 267 9.20 15.49 -19.30
CA THR A 267 10.59 15.66 -18.85
C THR A 267 10.99 17.12 -18.62
N SER A 268 10.30 18.07 -19.25
CA SER A 268 10.56 19.50 -19.07
C SER A 268 10.11 20.00 -17.68
N LYS A 269 9.21 19.28 -17.01
CA LYS A 269 8.73 19.56 -15.66
C LYS A 269 9.54 18.82 -14.57
N ILE A 270 10.37 17.86 -14.94
CA ILE A 270 11.24 17.12 -14.02
C ILE A 270 12.49 17.99 -13.75
N VAL A 271 12.40 18.91 -12.80
CA VAL A 271 13.42 19.92 -12.59
C VAL A 271 14.39 19.61 -11.46
N SER A 272 13.96 18.91 -10.39
CA SER A 272 14.82 18.55 -9.27
C SER A 272 15.83 17.46 -9.64
N ASP A 273 17.09 17.65 -9.27
CA ASP A 273 18.15 16.69 -9.56
C ASP A 273 18.08 15.45 -8.64
N THR A 274 17.62 15.66 -7.39
CA THR A 274 17.51 14.60 -6.39
C THR A 274 16.22 14.75 -5.58
N ILE A 275 15.70 13.59 -5.11
CA ILE A 275 14.64 13.48 -4.11
C ILE A 275 15.19 12.59 -3.00
N THR A 276 15.14 13.07 -1.76
CA THR A 276 15.51 12.26 -0.59
C THR A 276 14.25 11.81 0.14
N LEU A 277 14.08 10.51 0.27
CA LEU A 277 13.03 9.89 1.07
C LEU A 277 13.63 9.54 2.44
N LEU A 278 13.20 10.20 3.50
CA LEU A 278 13.56 9.84 4.87
C LEU A 278 12.72 8.65 5.32
N LEU A 279 13.39 7.61 5.83
CA LEU A 279 12.76 6.38 6.29
C LEU A 279 12.60 6.42 7.81
N LEU A 280 11.83 7.41 8.30
CA LEU A 280 11.59 7.65 9.71
C LEU A 280 10.25 7.03 10.12
N GLU A 281 10.30 6.08 11.05
CA GLU A 281 9.10 5.42 11.59
C GLU A 281 8.49 6.22 12.77
N ASP A 282 9.32 6.94 13.53
CA ASP A 282 8.88 7.76 14.65
C ASP A 282 8.34 9.11 14.17
N SER A 283 7.06 9.38 14.41
CA SER A 283 6.40 10.60 13.99
C SER A 283 6.98 11.87 14.64
N SER A 284 7.52 11.76 15.87
CA SER A 284 8.17 12.90 16.53
C SER A 284 9.50 13.24 15.85
N ALA A 285 10.24 12.22 15.36
CA ALA A 285 11.44 12.43 14.57
C ALA A 285 11.10 13.06 13.20
N ALA A 286 10.05 12.59 12.52
CA ALA A 286 9.55 13.17 11.28
C ALA A 286 9.14 14.65 11.48
N TYR A 287 8.40 14.94 12.55
CA TYR A 287 8.00 16.30 12.91
C TYR A 287 9.19 17.20 13.24
N ALA A 288 10.21 16.68 13.91
CA ALA A 288 11.45 17.42 14.17
C ALA A 288 12.21 17.73 12.88
N ALA A 289 12.28 16.79 11.92
CA ALA A 289 12.88 17.00 10.61
C ALA A 289 12.14 18.09 9.82
N TYR A 290 10.79 18.11 9.86
CA TYR A 290 9.99 19.15 9.26
C TYR A 290 10.25 20.53 9.89
N ASN A 291 10.18 20.63 11.21
CA ASN A 291 10.38 21.88 11.94
C ASN A 291 11.80 22.46 11.80
N SER A 292 12.81 21.61 11.57
CA SER A 292 14.18 22.05 11.29
C SER A 292 14.38 22.51 9.84
N GLY A 293 13.43 22.23 8.94
CA GLY A 293 13.54 22.48 7.50
C GLY A 293 14.34 21.40 6.76
N GLU A 294 14.70 20.30 7.40
CA GLU A 294 15.33 19.13 6.76
C GLU A 294 14.36 18.45 5.79
N ALA A 295 13.12 18.23 6.21
CA ALA A 295 12.05 17.70 5.35
C ALA A 295 11.10 18.82 4.92
N GLN A 296 10.72 18.85 3.65
CA GLN A 296 9.72 19.76 3.10
C GLN A 296 8.30 19.19 3.12
N LEU A 297 8.18 17.88 3.32
CA LEU A 297 6.90 17.19 3.48
C LEU A 297 7.10 16.01 4.43
N ILE A 298 6.16 15.84 5.37
CA ILE A 298 6.04 14.66 6.21
C ILE A 298 4.61 14.16 6.23
N LYS A 299 4.41 12.87 6.10
CA LYS A 299 3.09 12.23 6.21
C LYS A 299 2.81 11.78 7.66
N ASP A 300 3.82 11.38 8.42
CA ASP A 300 3.64 10.90 9.79
C ASP A 300 3.70 12.07 10.79
N VAL A 301 2.56 12.74 10.97
CA VAL A 301 2.39 13.85 11.91
C VAL A 301 1.98 13.30 13.28
N PRO A 302 2.66 13.70 14.40
CA PRO A 302 2.24 13.28 15.73
C PRO A 302 0.80 13.70 16.03
N THR A 303 -0.02 12.75 16.46
CA THR A 303 -1.46 13.00 16.68
C THR A 303 -1.77 13.98 17.79
N ASP A 304 -0.89 14.12 18.78
CA ASP A 304 -0.97 15.10 19.86
C ASP A 304 -0.66 16.53 19.42
N GLU A 305 0.04 16.73 18.31
CA GLU A 305 0.32 18.04 17.72
C GLU A 305 -0.84 18.56 16.85
N ILE A 306 -1.67 17.68 16.28
CA ILE A 306 -2.76 18.03 15.34
C ILE A 306 -3.67 19.16 15.85
N PRO A 307 -4.11 19.18 17.13
CA PRO A 307 -4.98 20.27 17.61
C PRO A 307 -4.34 21.66 17.60
N SER A 308 -3.01 21.74 17.51
CA SER A 308 -2.24 23.00 17.49
C SER A 308 -1.91 23.47 16.07
N LEU A 309 -2.08 22.60 15.07
CA LEU A 309 -1.72 22.89 13.68
C LEU A 309 -2.77 23.77 13.00
N THR A 310 -2.31 24.66 12.15
CA THR A 310 -3.18 25.49 11.31
C THR A 310 -3.35 24.83 9.95
N LYS A 311 -4.61 24.60 9.55
CA LYS A 311 -4.91 24.00 8.24
C LYS A 311 -4.42 24.89 7.10
N ALA A 312 -4.04 24.27 5.98
CA ALA A 312 -3.55 24.97 4.79
C ALA A 312 -4.59 25.95 4.21
N GLU A 313 -5.87 25.61 4.26
CA GLU A 313 -6.99 26.48 3.84
C GLU A 313 -7.10 27.77 4.67
N ASP A 314 -6.61 27.76 5.92
CA ASP A 314 -6.55 28.90 6.83
C ASP A 314 -5.18 29.60 6.80
N GLY A 315 -4.31 29.27 5.83
CA GLY A 315 -2.99 29.85 5.64
C GLY A 315 -1.86 29.17 6.42
N GLY A 316 -2.10 27.96 6.94
CA GLY A 316 -1.08 27.09 7.55
C GLY A 316 -0.42 26.16 6.53
N ASP A 317 0.16 25.10 7.04
CA ASP A 317 0.91 24.10 6.31
C ASP A 317 0.44 22.65 6.59
N PHE A 318 -0.64 22.50 7.34
CA PHE A 318 -1.29 21.22 7.64
C PHE A 318 -2.43 20.96 6.66
N TYR A 319 -2.32 19.87 5.93
CA TYR A 319 -3.28 19.42 4.94
C TYR A 319 -4.05 18.21 5.49
N VAL A 320 -5.32 18.11 5.13
CA VAL A 320 -6.17 16.92 5.34
C VAL A 320 -6.94 16.70 4.05
N ASP A 321 -6.87 15.48 3.51
CA ASP A 321 -7.53 15.14 2.26
C ASP A 321 -8.18 13.75 2.36
N THR A 322 -9.34 13.58 1.75
CA THR A 322 -10.04 12.29 1.73
C THR A 322 -9.34 11.35 0.77
N ILE A 323 -9.08 10.11 1.22
CA ILE A 323 -8.62 9.03 0.36
C ILE A 323 -9.66 7.92 0.28
N LEU A 324 -9.67 7.19 -0.84
CA LEU A 324 -10.65 6.13 -1.08
C LEU A 324 -10.27 4.88 -0.30
N GLY A 325 -10.83 4.72 0.89
CA GLY A 325 -10.51 3.56 1.70
C GLY A 325 -11.23 3.54 3.05
N THR A 326 -11.14 2.38 3.70
CA THR A 326 -11.84 2.12 4.96
C THR A 326 -10.88 1.52 5.98
N TYR A 327 -10.79 2.18 7.13
CA TYR A 327 -10.22 1.59 8.35
C TYR A 327 -11.24 0.63 8.94
N TYR A 328 -10.86 -0.62 9.10
CA TYR A 328 -11.75 -1.65 9.65
C TYR A 328 -11.02 -2.58 10.62
N ILE A 329 -11.78 -3.35 11.34
CA ILE A 329 -11.27 -4.40 12.21
C ILE A 329 -11.55 -5.73 11.52
N SER A 330 -10.52 -6.57 11.39
CA SER A 330 -10.61 -7.96 10.96
C SER A 330 -10.70 -8.87 12.16
N LEU A 331 -11.68 -9.74 12.17
CA LEU A 331 -11.75 -10.91 13.03
C LEU A 331 -11.16 -12.10 12.26
N ASN A 332 -10.60 -13.07 12.95
CA ASN A 332 -10.24 -14.33 12.32
C ASN A 332 -11.46 -15.25 12.28
N ASP A 333 -12.21 -15.24 11.19
CA ASP A 333 -13.47 -15.93 11.03
C ASP A 333 -13.38 -17.47 11.11
N GLN A 334 -12.17 -18.02 11.09
CA GLN A 334 -11.93 -19.46 11.30
C GLN A 334 -11.71 -19.84 12.75
N LYS A 335 -11.61 -18.86 13.66
CA LYS A 335 -11.41 -19.09 15.09
C LYS A 335 -12.69 -18.90 15.88
N GLU A 336 -13.02 -19.83 16.77
CA GLU A 336 -14.04 -19.59 17.79
C GLU A 336 -13.63 -18.45 18.74
N PRO A 337 -14.55 -17.54 19.09
CA PRO A 337 -15.99 -17.57 18.81
C PRO A 337 -16.42 -16.80 17.54
N PHE A 338 -15.50 -16.36 16.70
CA PHE A 338 -15.78 -15.50 15.53
C PHE A 338 -16.36 -16.26 14.33
N THR A 339 -16.44 -17.59 14.39
CA THR A 339 -17.20 -18.42 13.42
C THR A 339 -18.70 -18.11 13.44
N ASP A 340 -19.26 -17.58 14.55
CA ASP A 340 -20.65 -17.16 14.65
C ASP A 340 -20.82 -15.69 14.20
N ALA A 341 -21.56 -15.48 13.10
CA ALA A 341 -21.88 -14.14 12.60
C ALA A 341 -22.57 -13.22 13.63
N LYS A 342 -23.35 -13.79 14.56
CA LYS A 342 -23.97 -12.99 15.63
C LYS A 342 -22.93 -12.37 16.56
N VAL A 343 -21.86 -13.11 16.85
CA VAL A 343 -20.73 -12.59 17.65
C VAL A 343 -20.05 -11.46 16.89
N ARG A 344 -19.74 -11.65 15.62
CA ARG A 344 -19.09 -10.63 14.79
C ARG A 344 -19.95 -9.36 14.69
N LYS A 345 -21.27 -9.53 14.45
CA LYS A 345 -22.22 -8.40 14.39
C LYS A 345 -22.33 -7.66 15.72
N ALA A 346 -22.38 -8.39 16.83
CA ALA A 346 -22.40 -7.78 18.17
C ALA A 346 -21.15 -6.95 18.45
N LEU A 347 -19.96 -7.46 18.08
CA LEU A 347 -18.70 -6.73 18.22
C LEU A 347 -18.68 -5.47 17.34
N SER A 348 -19.23 -5.53 16.14
CA SER A 348 -19.37 -4.37 15.25
C SER A 348 -20.30 -3.30 15.83
N LEU A 349 -21.49 -3.70 16.28
CA LEU A 349 -22.50 -2.77 16.80
C LEU A 349 -22.07 -2.08 18.11
N ALA A 350 -21.18 -2.70 18.89
CA ALA A 350 -20.67 -2.13 20.14
C ALA A 350 -19.61 -1.02 19.95
N ILE A 351 -19.31 -0.61 18.71
CA ILE A 351 -18.37 0.48 18.41
C ILE A 351 -19.13 1.76 18.09
N ASP A 352 -18.93 2.80 18.88
CA ASP A 352 -19.39 4.17 18.59
C ASP A 352 -18.43 4.81 17.57
N ARG A 353 -18.84 4.80 16.32
CA ARG A 353 -18.03 5.28 15.18
C ARG A 353 -17.86 6.78 15.19
N ASP A 354 -18.89 7.51 15.61
CA ASP A 354 -18.82 8.97 15.77
C ASP A 354 -17.81 9.37 16.85
N TYR A 355 -17.81 8.65 17.98
CA TYR A 355 -16.83 8.89 19.04
C TYR A 355 -15.41 8.57 18.56
N VAL A 356 -15.22 7.46 17.82
CA VAL A 356 -13.90 7.11 17.26
C VAL A 356 -13.43 8.20 16.32
N ALA A 357 -14.22 8.58 15.31
CA ALA A 357 -13.82 9.55 14.31
C ALA A 357 -13.61 10.95 14.90
N ASN A 358 -14.56 11.44 15.71
CA ASN A 358 -14.54 12.83 16.18
C ASN A 358 -13.67 13.04 17.43
N THR A 359 -13.53 12.01 18.30
CA THR A 359 -12.80 12.15 19.56
C THR A 359 -11.44 11.46 19.51
N ILE A 360 -11.38 10.19 19.14
CA ILE A 360 -10.12 9.44 19.11
C ILE A 360 -9.24 9.91 17.93
N MET A 361 -9.84 10.01 16.74
CA MET A 361 -9.16 10.45 15.52
C MET A 361 -9.24 11.97 15.28
N GLN A 362 -9.74 12.71 16.29
CA GLN A 362 -9.72 14.17 16.37
C GLN A 362 -10.40 14.88 15.18
N GLY A 363 -11.38 14.25 14.53
CA GLY A 363 -12.09 14.79 13.36
C GLY A 363 -11.24 14.83 12.09
N THR A 364 -10.18 14.04 12.04
CA THR A 364 -9.38 13.86 10.81
C THR A 364 -9.91 12.70 9.96
N TYR A 365 -10.84 11.89 10.46
CA TYR A 365 -11.47 10.76 9.76
C TYR A 365 -13.00 10.90 9.82
N GLU A 366 -13.70 10.24 8.91
CA GLU A 366 -15.16 10.18 8.90
C GLU A 366 -15.67 8.83 9.44
N PRO A 367 -16.81 8.78 10.18
CA PRO A 367 -17.33 7.52 10.71
C PRO A 367 -17.84 6.61 9.58
N ALA A 368 -17.50 5.32 9.61
CA ALA A 368 -17.87 4.36 8.58
C ALA A 368 -19.03 3.46 9.01
N TYR A 369 -20.15 3.57 8.31
CA TYR A 369 -21.37 2.80 8.55
C TYR A 369 -21.63 1.74 7.46
N ASN A 370 -20.91 1.83 6.33
CA ASN A 370 -20.84 0.90 5.23
C ASN A 370 -19.38 0.46 5.05
N PHE A 371 -19.13 -0.60 4.30
CA PHE A 371 -17.74 -0.98 4.02
C PHE A 371 -17.15 -0.14 2.88
N VAL A 372 -17.90 0.02 1.78
CA VAL A 372 -17.50 0.92 0.70
C VAL A 372 -17.84 2.35 1.08
N GLY A 373 -16.85 3.24 1.05
CA GLY A 373 -16.96 4.62 1.50
C GLY A 373 -17.36 5.63 0.42
N PRO A 374 -17.47 6.91 0.81
CA PRO A 374 -17.75 7.99 -0.13
C PRO A 374 -16.60 8.18 -1.15
N GLY A 375 -16.92 8.78 -2.31
CA GLY A 375 -15.97 9.02 -3.40
C GLY A 375 -15.85 7.86 -4.40
N ILE A 376 -16.38 6.68 -4.06
CA ILE A 376 -16.43 5.51 -4.94
C ILE A 376 -17.75 5.56 -5.73
N VAL A 377 -17.67 5.41 -7.06
CA VAL A 377 -18.80 5.64 -7.94
C VAL A 377 -19.35 4.35 -8.53
N ASP A 378 -20.67 4.34 -8.78
CA ASP A 378 -21.38 3.41 -9.63
C ASP A 378 -22.02 4.14 -10.84
N GLU A 379 -22.88 3.47 -11.60
CA GLU A 379 -23.56 4.07 -12.74
C GLU A 379 -24.61 5.15 -12.36
N ASN A 380 -25.04 5.19 -11.10
CA ASN A 380 -26.10 6.08 -10.60
C ASN A 380 -25.55 7.21 -9.70
N GLY A 381 -24.25 7.25 -9.45
CA GLY A 381 -23.61 8.25 -8.60
C GLY A 381 -22.61 7.63 -7.62
N MET A 382 -22.75 7.95 -6.34
CA MET A 382 -21.92 7.32 -5.31
C MET A 382 -22.45 5.94 -4.97
N PHE A 383 -21.60 4.93 -5.02
CA PHE A 383 -21.93 3.56 -4.63
C PHE A 383 -22.49 3.51 -3.19
N TYR A 384 -21.85 4.24 -2.29
CA TYR A 384 -22.25 4.40 -0.90
C TYR A 384 -23.71 4.84 -0.73
N ASP A 385 -24.17 5.81 -1.55
CA ASP A 385 -25.54 6.36 -1.46
C ASP A 385 -26.61 5.39 -1.97
N ASN A 386 -26.21 4.41 -2.79
CA ASN A 386 -27.12 3.43 -3.40
C ASN A 386 -27.10 2.07 -2.68
N ALA A 387 -26.14 1.83 -1.80
CA ALA A 387 -26.00 0.61 -1.02
C ALA A 387 -27.19 0.40 -0.07
N ASN A 388 -27.54 -0.84 0.23
CA ASN A 388 -28.62 -1.23 1.16
C ASN A 388 -29.95 -0.45 0.91
N GLY A 389 -30.27 -0.22 -0.36
CA GLY A 389 -31.47 0.55 -0.73
C GLY A 389 -31.43 2.03 -0.36
N GLY A 390 -30.25 2.60 -0.15
CA GLY A 390 -30.01 3.98 0.22
C GLY A 390 -29.98 4.24 1.74
N GLU A 391 -29.90 3.16 2.54
CA GLU A 391 -29.78 3.25 3.99
C GLU A 391 -28.40 2.72 4.46
N ARG A 392 -27.94 3.17 5.61
CA ARG A 392 -26.70 2.66 6.19
C ARG A 392 -26.90 1.25 6.74
N TYR A 393 -25.89 0.37 6.62
CA TYR A 393 -25.93 -0.97 7.23
C TYR A 393 -25.87 -0.92 8.76
N ILE A 394 -25.20 0.08 9.31
CA ILE A 394 -25.09 0.28 10.76
C ILE A 394 -25.71 1.64 11.07
N SER A 395 -26.63 1.65 12.04
CA SER A 395 -27.28 2.89 12.52
C SER A 395 -26.27 3.80 13.23
N ASP A 396 -26.48 5.11 13.19
CA ASP A 396 -25.77 6.10 14.00
C ASP A 396 -26.32 6.22 15.44
N ASP A 397 -27.40 5.51 15.79
CA ASP A 397 -27.92 5.41 17.14
C ASP A 397 -27.12 4.37 17.95
N TYR A 398 -25.99 4.82 18.54
CA TYR A 398 -25.10 3.94 19.29
C TYR A 398 -25.78 3.23 20.46
N ASP A 399 -26.69 3.91 21.19
CA ASP A 399 -27.38 3.30 22.35
C ASP A 399 -28.27 2.13 21.90
N ALA A 400 -28.97 2.27 20.76
CA ALA A 400 -29.77 1.20 20.18
C ALA A 400 -28.87 0.05 19.67
N ASN A 401 -27.76 0.37 19.01
CA ASN A 401 -26.80 -0.61 18.53
C ASN A 401 -26.19 -1.43 19.68
N LEU A 402 -25.82 -0.79 20.78
CA LEU A 402 -25.26 -1.47 21.97
C LEU A 402 -26.26 -2.43 22.62
N GLU A 403 -27.55 -2.07 22.69
CA GLU A 403 -28.59 -2.96 23.22
C GLU A 403 -28.83 -4.17 22.29
N GLU A 404 -28.81 -3.97 20.95
CA GLU A 404 -28.86 -5.06 19.99
C GLU A 404 -27.62 -5.97 20.11
N ALA A 405 -26.42 -5.40 20.27
CA ALA A 405 -25.17 -6.14 20.48
C ALA A 405 -25.27 -7.06 21.73
N LYS A 406 -25.78 -6.56 22.85
CA LYS A 406 -25.98 -7.37 24.06
C LYS A 406 -26.95 -8.53 23.83
N GLN A 407 -28.03 -8.29 23.05
CA GLN A 407 -28.99 -9.33 22.71
C GLN A 407 -28.36 -10.40 21.81
N LEU A 408 -27.60 -9.99 20.80
CA LEU A 408 -26.88 -10.92 19.90
C LEU A 408 -25.87 -11.78 20.66
N MET A 409 -25.12 -11.20 21.61
CA MET A 409 -24.22 -11.95 22.49
C MET A 409 -24.96 -12.98 23.32
N ALA A 410 -26.11 -12.62 23.88
CA ALA A 410 -26.94 -13.57 24.63
C ALA A 410 -27.48 -14.70 23.73
N ASP A 411 -27.92 -14.38 22.52
CA ASP A 411 -28.40 -15.35 21.52
C ASP A 411 -27.30 -16.27 20.97
N ALA A 412 -26.04 -15.82 21.00
CA ALA A 412 -24.85 -16.61 20.70
C ALA A 412 -24.36 -17.45 21.88
N GLY A 413 -25.02 -17.34 23.05
CA GLY A 413 -24.68 -18.13 24.25
C GLY A 413 -23.71 -17.47 25.23
N TYR A 414 -23.43 -16.18 25.05
CA TYR A 414 -22.51 -15.40 25.91
C TYR A 414 -23.23 -14.21 26.62
N PRO A 415 -24.33 -14.44 27.39
CA PRO A 415 -25.02 -13.35 28.06
C PRO A 415 -24.09 -12.61 29.03
N ASN A 416 -23.95 -11.28 28.87
CA ASN A 416 -23.00 -10.44 29.60
C ASN A 416 -21.54 -10.94 29.55
N GLY A 417 -21.13 -11.57 28.44
CA GLY A 417 -19.79 -12.11 28.24
C GLY A 417 -19.50 -13.41 29.01
N GLU A 418 -20.49 -14.03 29.67
CA GLU A 418 -20.28 -15.27 30.42
C GLU A 418 -19.76 -16.40 29.49
N GLY A 419 -18.58 -16.91 29.78
CA GLY A 419 -17.95 -17.98 28.99
C GLY A 419 -17.23 -17.53 27.73
N PHE A 420 -17.26 -16.24 27.40
CA PHE A 420 -16.49 -15.71 26.26
C PHE A 420 -14.98 -15.76 26.57
N PRO A 421 -14.12 -16.19 25.62
CA PRO A 421 -12.69 -16.25 25.87
C PRO A 421 -12.07 -14.84 25.96
N THR A 422 -10.93 -14.72 26.65
CA THR A 422 -10.09 -13.53 26.50
C THR A 422 -9.50 -13.52 25.10
N ILE A 423 -9.64 -12.42 24.39
CA ILE A 423 -9.17 -12.23 23.02
C ILE A 423 -7.98 -11.26 22.94
N GLU A 424 -7.16 -11.40 21.91
CA GLU A 424 -6.04 -10.51 21.63
C GLU A 424 -6.37 -9.60 20.44
N TYR A 425 -6.26 -8.28 20.65
CA TYR A 425 -6.38 -7.27 19.60
C TYR A 425 -4.97 -6.84 19.17
N SER A 426 -4.56 -7.17 17.96
CA SER A 426 -3.26 -6.85 17.41
C SER A 426 -3.31 -5.57 16.56
N ALA A 427 -2.38 -4.65 16.81
CA ALA A 427 -2.23 -3.42 16.04
C ALA A 427 -0.75 -2.99 15.99
N ASN A 428 -0.35 -2.33 14.91
CA ASN A 428 0.94 -1.63 14.87
C ASN A 428 0.87 -0.29 15.59
N ASP A 429 2.00 0.15 16.15
CA ASP A 429 2.09 1.38 16.95
C ASP A 429 2.35 2.59 16.03
N ALA A 430 1.31 3.03 15.33
CA ALA A 430 1.35 4.20 14.45
C ALA A 430 0.01 4.94 14.48
N GLY A 431 0.03 6.25 14.32
CA GLY A 431 -1.15 7.09 14.25
C GLY A 431 -2.16 6.82 15.37
N TYR A 432 -3.41 6.57 14.99
CA TYR A 432 -4.50 6.32 15.95
C TYR A 432 -4.73 4.83 16.27
N HIS A 433 -3.88 3.90 15.78
CA HIS A 433 -4.19 2.47 15.90
C HIS A 433 -4.29 1.97 17.33
N ILE A 434 -3.37 2.40 18.19
CA ILE A 434 -3.40 2.00 19.61
C ILE A 434 -4.52 2.72 20.38
N PRO A 435 -4.72 4.04 20.24
CA PRO A 435 -5.89 4.71 20.80
C PRO A 435 -7.23 4.08 20.40
N VAL A 436 -7.41 3.65 19.16
CA VAL A 436 -8.60 2.92 18.70
C VAL A 436 -8.70 1.55 19.38
N ALA A 437 -7.59 0.79 19.48
CA ALA A 437 -7.60 -0.50 20.16
C ALA A 437 -7.97 -0.37 21.65
N GLU A 438 -7.49 0.67 22.35
CA GLU A 438 -7.84 0.98 23.74
C GLU A 438 -9.31 1.34 23.89
N TYR A 439 -9.87 2.10 22.95
CA TYR A 439 -11.31 2.37 22.91
C TYR A 439 -12.12 1.10 22.67
N VAL A 440 -11.75 0.27 21.70
CA VAL A 440 -12.42 -1.00 21.38
C VAL A 440 -12.38 -1.95 22.58
N GLN A 441 -11.25 -2.03 23.31
CA GLN A 441 -11.15 -2.77 24.56
C GLN A 441 -12.20 -2.30 25.60
N GLN A 442 -12.40 -0.98 25.73
CA GLN A 442 -13.41 -0.43 26.61
C GLN A 442 -14.83 -0.74 26.10
N ALA A 443 -15.12 -0.50 24.84
CA ALA A 443 -16.43 -0.70 24.22
C ALA A 443 -16.89 -2.16 24.31
N TRP A 444 -16.02 -3.11 24.00
CA TRP A 444 -16.33 -4.54 24.14
C TRP A 444 -16.39 -4.99 25.61
N GLY A 445 -15.79 -4.23 26.53
CA GLY A 445 -15.97 -4.39 27.97
C GLY A 445 -17.44 -4.23 28.42
N GLU A 446 -18.25 -3.38 27.71
CA GLU A 446 -19.69 -3.23 27.96
C GLU A 446 -20.50 -4.50 27.59
N LEU A 447 -19.95 -5.38 26.77
CA LEU A 447 -20.46 -6.71 26.46
C LEU A 447 -19.95 -7.78 27.45
N GLY A 448 -19.09 -7.43 28.42
CA GLY A 448 -18.44 -8.34 29.35
C GLY A 448 -17.21 -9.07 28.78
N ILE A 449 -16.64 -8.61 27.66
CA ILE A 449 -15.51 -9.23 26.99
C ILE A 449 -14.18 -8.67 27.53
N THR A 450 -13.19 -9.53 27.73
CA THR A 450 -11.83 -9.13 28.08
C THR A 450 -10.94 -9.13 26.85
N VAL A 451 -10.35 -7.99 26.55
CA VAL A 451 -9.43 -7.80 25.40
C VAL A 451 -8.04 -7.46 25.91
N ASN A 452 -7.01 -8.13 25.38
CA ASN A 452 -5.60 -7.76 25.54
C ASN A 452 -5.14 -7.07 24.26
N ILE A 453 -4.39 -5.97 24.38
CA ILE A 453 -3.82 -5.26 23.23
C ILE A 453 -2.39 -5.75 23.00
N ASN A 454 -2.13 -6.22 21.78
CA ASN A 454 -0.82 -6.67 21.32
C ASN A 454 -0.27 -5.64 20.32
N LYS A 455 0.79 -4.93 20.71
CA LYS A 455 1.50 -3.98 19.85
C LYS A 455 2.58 -4.71 19.06
N VAL A 456 2.54 -4.58 17.74
CA VAL A 456 3.45 -5.26 16.82
C VAL A 456 4.11 -4.23 15.90
N GLU A 457 5.41 -4.36 15.64
CA GLU A 457 6.10 -3.55 14.63
C GLU A 457 5.58 -3.84 13.23
N TRP A 458 5.53 -2.82 12.37
CA TRP A 458 4.92 -2.90 11.04
C TRP A 458 5.44 -4.06 10.18
N ALA A 459 6.75 -4.22 10.08
CA ALA A 459 7.38 -5.28 9.29
C ALA A 459 7.03 -6.71 9.76
N SER A 460 6.68 -6.86 11.05
CA SER A 460 6.22 -8.12 11.63
C SER A 460 4.69 -8.25 11.59
N PHE A 461 4.00 -7.13 11.61
CA PHE A 461 2.54 -7.06 11.66
C PHE A 461 1.90 -7.57 10.36
N LEU A 462 2.40 -7.14 9.21
CA LEU A 462 1.86 -7.54 7.91
C LEU A 462 1.91 -9.06 7.67
N PRO A 463 3.07 -9.74 7.82
CA PRO A 463 3.13 -11.19 7.67
C PRO A 463 2.25 -11.95 8.67
N MET A 464 2.21 -11.50 9.94
CA MET A 464 1.35 -12.08 10.97
C MET A 464 -0.13 -12.00 10.57
N ARG A 465 -0.57 -10.82 10.10
CA ARG A 465 -1.95 -10.58 9.68
C ARG A 465 -2.33 -11.43 8.47
N ARG A 466 -1.50 -11.48 7.43
CA ARG A 466 -1.70 -12.32 6.24
C ARG A 466 -1.78 -13.82 6.57
N ALA A 467 -0.97 -14.27 7.51
CA ALA A 467 -1.00 -15.66 7.98
C ALA A 467 -2.26 -16.01 8.80
N GLY A 468 -3.02 -15.01 9.29
CA GLY A 468 -4.14 -15.22 10.21
C GLY A 468 -3.70 -15.59 11.62
N ASP A 469 -2.48 -15.24 12.03
CA ASP A 469 -1.92 -15.55 13.36
C ASP A 469 -2.37 -14.51 14.40
N TYR A 470 -3.67 -14.23 14.48
CA TYR A 470 -4.29 -13.29 15.40
C TYR A 470 -5.73 -13.70 15.70
N ASP A 471 -6.31 -13.13 16.74
CA ASP A 471 -7.76 -13.26 17.05
C ASP A 471 -8.52 -12.09 16.42
N VAL A 472 -8.06 -10.88 16.69
CA VAL A 472 -8.57 -9.61 16.19
C VAL A 472 -7.39 -8.77 15.72
N SER A 473 -7.51 -8.13 14.59
CA SER A 473 -6.47 -7.25 14.04
C SER A 473 -7.09 -5.94 13.53
N ARG A 474 -6.39 -4.82 13.79
CA ARG A 474 -6.69 -3.65 12.99
C ARG A 474 -6.40 -3.97 11.54
N ASN A 475 -7.18 -3.41 10.64
CA ASN A 475 -6.96 -3.52 9.22
C ASN A 475 -7.35 -2.22 8.51
N GLY A 476 -7.08 -2.14 7.23
CA GLY A 476 -7.49 -1.04 6.39
C GLY A 476 -7.19 -1.36 4.95
N TRP A 477 -7.99 -0.83 4.08
CA TRP A 477 -7.79 -0.91 2.64
C TRP A 477 -7.96 0.46 2.01
N VAL A 478 -7.00 0.88 1.24
CA VAL A 478 -7.05 2.04 0.35
C VAL A 478 -7.12 1.50 -1.06
N MET A 479 -8.02 2.05 -1.86
CA MET A 479 -8.26 1.53 -3.21
C MET A 479 -7.07 1.76 -4.14
N ASP A 480 -6.87 0.83 -5.03
CA ASP A 480 -5.86 0.90 -6.09
C ASP A 480 -6.43 1.55 -7.37
N TYR A 481 -7.75 1.45 -7.56
CA TYR A 481 -8.50 2.02 -8.67
C TYR A 481 -9.96 2.25 -8.27
N ASN A 482 -10.63 3.26 -8.85
CA ASN A 482 -12.00 3.63 -8.49
C ASN A 482 -13.03 2.72 -9.19
N ASP A 483 -13.23 1.56 -8.60
CA ASP A 483 -14.33 0.64 -8.86
C ASP A 483 -14.63 -0.12 -7.55
N PRO A 484 -15.90 -0.26 -7.11
CA PRO A 484 -16.24 -0.90 -5.84
C PRO A 484 -15.70 -2.33 -5.69
N SER A 485 -15.43 -3.03 -6.79
CA SER A 485 -14.84 -4.36 -6.77
C SER A 485 -13.51 -4.38 -6.00
N ASN A 486 -12.69 -3.30 -6.09
CA ASN A 486 -11.43 -3.22 -5.36
C ASN A 486 -11.58 -3.29 -3.83
N MET A 487 -12.71 -2.81 -3.31
CA MET A 487 -13.03 -2.89 -1.88
C MET A 487 -13.64 -4.24 -1.51
N ILE A 488 -14.53 -4.76 -2.34
CA ILE A 488 -15.39 -5.88 -1.97
C ILE A 488 -14.71 -7.22 -2.27
N GLU A 489 -13.99 -7.35 -3.39
CA GLU A 489 -13.29 -8.59 -3.77
C GLU A 489 -12.23 -9.05 -2.76
N LEU A 490 -11.76 -8.16 -1.87
CA LEU A 490 -10.85 -8.49 -0.77
C LEU A 490 -11.33 -9.68 0.07
N PHE A 491 -12.65 -9.87 0.19
CA PHE A 491 -13.25 -10.85 1.08
C PHE A 491 -13.64 -12.15 0.37
N THR A 492 -13.32 -12.32 -0.93
CA THR A 492 -13.51 -13.62 -1.57
C THR A 492 -12.63 -14.67 -0.90
N THR A 493 -13.14 -15.90 -0.82
CA THR A 493 -12.49 -17.02 -0.10
C THR A 493 -11.04 -17.24 -0.53
N THR A 494 -10.71 -16.99 -1.79
CA THR A 494 -9.38 -17.25 -2.37
C THR A 494 -8.49 -16.01 -2.46
N ASN A 495 -8.99 -14.81 -2.11
CA ASN A 495 -8.21 -13.58 -2.24
C ASN A 495 -7.03 -13.55 -1.26
N GLY A 496 -5.83 -13.29 -1.75
CA GLY A 496 -4.60 -13.23 -0.95
C GLY A 496 -4.60 -12.13 0.12
N ASN A 497 -5.45 -11.10 -0.03
CA ASN A 497 -5.61 -10.00 0.92
C ASN A 497 -6.78 -10.22 1.90
N ASN A 498 -7.46 -11.37 1.83
CA ASN A 498 -8.49 -11.75 2.79
C ASN A 498 -7.86 -12.16 4.14
N ASP A 499 -7.38 -11.17 4.87
CA ASP A 499 -6.69 -11.40 6.14
C ASP A 499 -7.62 -12.01 7.21
N GLY A 500 -8.92 -11.63 7.23
CA GLY A 500 -9.94 -12.16 8.13
C GLY A 500 -10.33 -13.61 7.89
N LYS A 501 -9.90 -14.19 6.76
CA LYS A 501 -10.25 -15.54 6.33
C LYS A 501 -11.78 -15.75 6.23
N TYR A 502 -12.50 -14.67 5.91
CA TYR A 502 -13.92 -14.74 5.62
C TYR A 502 -14.19 -15.68 4.46
N SER A 503 -15.25 -16.46 4.53
CA SER A 503 -15.62 -17.39 3.48
C SER A 503 -17.14 -17.57 3.47
N ASN A 504 -17.77 -17.11 2.40
CA ASN A 504 -19.20 -17.28 2.16
C ASN A 504 -19.43 -17.57 0.68
N PRO A 505 -19.95 -18.78 0.32
CA PRO A 505 -20.18 -19.16 -1.08
C PRO A 505 -21.18 -18.26 -1.82
N GLU A 506 -22.14 -17.63 -1.14
CA GLU A 506 -23.12 -16.72 -1.75
C GLU A 506 -22.43 -15.40 -2.11
N PHE A 507 -21.54 -14.91 -1.23
CA PHE A 507 -20.69 -13.76 -1.48
C PHE A 507 -19.76 -14.02 -2.69
N ASP A 508 -19.03 -15.13 -2.69
CA ASP A 508 -18.13 -15.49 -3.80
C ASP A 508 -18.90 -15.60 -5.13
N ALA A 509 -20.12 -16.15 -5.10
CA ALA A 509 -20.97 -16.24 -6.29
C ALA A 509 -21.46 -14.87 -6.78
N ALA A 510 -21.75 -13.92 -5.89
CA ALA A 510 -22.11 -12.55 -6.26
C ALA A 510 -20.94 -11.84 -6.93
N ILE A 511 -19.73 -11.96 -6.37
CA ILE A 511 -18.50 -11.43 -6.98
C ILE A 511 -18.24 -12.04 -8.36
N GLU A 512 -18.34 -13.36 -8.49
CA GLU A 512 -18.14 -13.98 -9.81
C GLU A 512 -19.19 -13.52 -10.83
N ALA A 513 -20.44 -13.30 -10.39
CA ALA A 513 -21.51 -12.79 -11.24
C ALA A 513 -21.36 -11.30 -11.59
N SER A 514 -20.53 -10.53 -10.88
CA SER A 514 -20.22 -9.13 -11.19
C SER A 514 -19.26 -8.98 -12.37
N LYS A 515 -18.53 -10.04 -12.75
CA LYS A 515 -17.50 -10.04 -13.80
C LYS A 515 -18.13 -10.08 -15.20
N VAL A 516 -18.89 -9.06 -15.55
CA VAL A 516 -19.66 -8.96 -16.81
C VAL A 516 -19.51 -7.58 -17.44
N ALA A 517 -19.74 -7.49 -18.76
CA ALA A 517 -19.66 -6.23 -19.52
C ALA A 517 -20.79 -5.24 -19.21
N ASP A 518 -21.95 -5.73 -18.75
CA ASP A 518 -23.10 -4.89 -18.41
C ASP A 518 -22.86 -4.22 -17.05
N LYS A 519 -22.54 -2.93 -17.07
CA LYS A 519 -22.24 -2.14 -15.87
C LYS A 519 -23.37 -2.17 -14.84
N SER A 520 -24.63 -2.18 -15.29
CA SER A 520 -25.77 -2.25 -14.37
C SER A 520 -25.78 -3.57 -13.59
N VAL A 521 -25.52 -4.69 -14.28
CA VAL A 521 -25.41 -6.01 -13.64
C VAL A 521 -24.16 -6.06 -12.76
N HIS A 522 -23.03 -5.52 -13.21
CA HIS A 522 -21.79 -5.44 -12.44
C HIS A 522 -22.01 -4.77 -11.08
N PHE A 523 -22.49 -3.52 -11.08
CA PHE A 523 -22.71 -2.79 -9.84
C PHE A 523 -23.82 -3.38 -8.98
N GLN A 524 -24.91 -3.90 -9.58
CA GLN A 524 -25.94 -4.61 -8.83
C GLN A 524 -25.38 -5.80 -8.05
N LYS A 525 -24.46 -6.56 -8.66
CA LYS A 525 -23.86 -7.73 -8.02
C LYS A 525 -22.84 -7.35 -6.95
N LEU A 526 -22.17 -6.22 -7.10
CA LEU A 526 -21.29 -5.69 -6.04
C LEU A 526 -22.11 -5.17 -4.85
N HIS A 527 -23.25 -4.53 -5.06
CA HIS A 527 -24.19 -4.19 -3.97
C HIS A 527 -24.67 -5.44 -3.23
N GLU A 528 -25.08 -6.49 -3.98
CA GLU A 528 -25.49 -7.78 -3.39
C GLU A 528 -24.37 -8.42 -2.56
N ALA A 529 -23.12 -8.32 -3.00
CA ALA A 529 -21.97 -8.80 -2.26
C ALA A 529 -21.73 -7.98 -0.98
N GLU A 530 -21.80 -6.63 -1.05
CA GLU A 530 -21.67 -5.80 0.15
C GLU A 530 -22.79 -6.06 1.15
N ASP A 531 -24.05 -6.26 0.70
CA ASP A 531 -25.18 -6.65 1.56
C ASP A 531 -24.83 -7.92 2.36
N ILE A 532 -24.31 -8.96 1.70
CA ILE A 532 -23.92 -10.22 2.35
C ILE A 532 -22.77 -10.01 3.34
N LEU A 533 -21.72 -9.28 2.95
CA LEU A 533 -20.56 -9.00 3.78
C LEU A 533 -20.95 -8.28 5.08
N MET A 534 -21.81 -7.27 4.95
CA MET A 534 -22.24 -6.45 6.08
C MET A 534 -23.26 -7.17 6.99
N GLU A 535 -24.14 -8.01 6.42
CA GLU A 535 -25.05 -8.85 7.20
C GLU A 535 -24.30 -9.87 8.05
N ASP A 536 -23.29 -10.51 7.46
CA ASP A 536 -22.40 -11.48 8.12
C ASP A 536 -21.38 -10.82 9.07
N ALA A 537 -21.22 -9.49 9.00
CA ALA A 537 -20.14 -8.76 9.66
C ALA A 537 -18.76 -9.39 9.37
N GLY A 538 -18.51 -9.76 8.12
CA GLY A 538 -17.23 -10.32 7.66
C GLY A 538 -16.08 -9.31 7.74
N ALA A 539 -16.41 -8.02 7.85
CA ALA A 539 -15.52 -6.93 8.23
C ALA A 539 -16.26 -5.96 9.17
N ILE A 540 -15.52 -5.29 10.05
CA ILE A 540 -16.07 -4.28 10.94
C ILE A 540 -15.55 -2.91 10.51
N PRO A 541 -16.25 -2.14 9.64
CA PRO A 541 -15.86 -0.79 9.28
C PRO A 541 -15.92 0.12 10.50
N VAL A 542 -14.92 1.00 10.63
CA VAL A 542 -14.79 1.91 11.78
C VAL A 542 -14.77 3.36 11.31
N ALA A 543 -13.91 3.69 10.35
CA ALA A 543 -13.79 5.05 9.83
C ALA A 543 -13.35 5.02 8.35
N TYR A 544 -13.79 6.00 7.57
CA TYR A 544 -13.25 6.21 6.22
C TYR A 544 -11.94 6.96 6.30
N TYR A 545 -10.99 6.54 5.50
CA TYR A 545 -9.65 7.10 5.50
C TYR A 545 -9.61 8.53 5.01
N THR A 546 -8.79 9.31 5.68
CA THR A 546 -8.21 10.55 5.18
C THR A 546 -6.70 10.47 5.35
N ASP A 547 -5.96 11.13 4.49
CA ASP A 547 -4.56 11.42 4.76
C ASP A 547 -4.44 12.84 5.34
N PHE A 548 -3.46 13.02 6.23
CA PHE A 548 -3.09 14.31 6.74
C PHE A 548 -1.57 14.44 6.81
N TRP A 549 -1.06 15.60 6.45
CA TRP A 549 0.38 15.82 6.32
C TRP A 549 0.77 17.27 6.57
N LEU A 550 2.05 17.48 6.82
CA LEU A 550 2.65 18.81 6.80
C LEU A 550 3.46 18.98 5.52
N GLN A 551 3.24 20.10 4.82
CA GLN A 551 3.98 20.43 3.61
C GLN A 551 4.40 21.89 3.64
N SER A 552 5.71 22.13 3.51
CA SER A 552 6.27 23.47 3.37
C SER A 552 5.63 24.19 2.17
N PRO A 553 5.21 25.44 2.34
CA PRO A 553 4.71 26.26 1.23
C PRO A 553 5.72 26.42 0.07
N SER A 554 7.01 26.18 0.32
CA SER A 554 8.06 26.24 -0.71
C SER A 554 8.12 24.99 -1.58
N LEU A 555 7.58 23.84 -1.15
CA LEU A 555 7.51 22.63 -1.97
C LEU A 555 6.34 22.72 -2.95
N LYS A 556 6.66 22.65 -4.23
CA LYS A 556 5.71 22.76 -5.35
C LYS A 556 5.82 21.55 -6.26
N GLY A 557 4.79 21.32 -7.10
CA GLY A 557 4.78 20.31 -8.16
C GLY A 557 4.62 18.86 -7.69
N THR A 558 4.48 18.62 -6.40
CA THR A 558 4.03 17.33 -5.85
C THR A 558 2.52 17.34 -5.73
N TRP A 559 1.90 16.16 -5.85
CA TRP A 559 0.48 16.01 -5.52
C TRP A 559 0.22 14.69 -4.82
N HIS A 560 -0.85 14.68 -4.06
CA HIS A 560 -1.38 13.51 -3.37
C HIS A 560 -2.59 12.98 -4.14
N SER A 561 -2.68 11.68 -4.35
CA SER A 561 -3.81 11.06 -5.03
C SER A 561 -4.85 10.53 -4.04
N PRO A 562 -6.12 10.39 -4.44
CA PRO A 562 -7.15 9.79 -3.59
C PRO A 562 -6.90 8.30 -3.28
N TYR A 563 -5.86 7.71 -3.86
CA TYR A 563 -5.38 6.36 -3.58
C TYR A 563 -4.24 6.34 -2.54
N GLY A 564 -3.93 7.48 -1.90
CA GLY A 564 -2.88 7.61 -0.89
C GLY A 564 -1.45 7.65 -1.45
N TYR A 565 -1.28 7.84 -2.76
CA TYR A 565 0.03 7.92 -3.38
C TYR A 565 0.53 9.35 -3.53
N TRP A 566 1.85 9.51 -3.34
CA TRP A 566 2.55 10.76 -3.53
C TRP A 566 3.31 10.76 -4.86
N TYR A 567 2.90 11.62 -5.77
CA TYR A 567 3.60 11.83 -7.04
C TYR A 567 4.64 12.95 -6.86
N LEU A 568 5.91 12.58 -6.92
CA LEU A 568 7.06 13.44 -6.60
C LEU A 568 7.83 13.94 -7.82
N GLN A 569 7.60 13.36 -8.99
CA GLN A 569 8.43 13.55 -10.18
C GLN A 569 8.51 15.00 -10.68
N TYR A 570 7.52 15.83 -10.40
CA TYR A 570 7.53 17.26 -10.73
C TYR A 570 7.85 18.16 -9.53
N GLY A 571 8.19 17.56 -8.39
CA GLY A 571 8.49 18.29 -7.16
C GLY A 571 9.72 19.20 -7.28
N TYR A 572 9.63 20.41 -6.68
CA TYR A 572 10.75 21.32 -6.54
C TYR A 572 10.54 22.28 -5.37
N VAL A 573 11.63 22.84 -4.85
CA VAL A 573 11.58 23.89 -3.83
C VAL A 573 11.69 25.25 -4.49
N GLU A 574 10.67 26.09 -4.31
CA GLU A 574 10.67 27.49 -4.74
C GLU A 574 11.56 28.29 -3.78
N GLN A 575 12.52 29.08 -4.35
CA GLN A 575 13.51 29.88 -3.59
C GLN A 575 12.97 31.23 -3.21
#